data_9362b576553c3d21f8ce4bf4dff271c4
#
_entry.id   9362b576553c3d21f8ce4bf4dff271c4
#
_cell.length_a   1.000
_cell.length_b   1.000
_cell.length_c   1.000
_cell.angle_alpha   90.00
_cell.angle_beta   90.00
_cell.angle_gamma   90.00
#
_symmetry.space_group_name_H-M   'P 1'
#
loop_
_entity.id
_entity.type
_entity.pdbx_description
1 polymer ?
#
loop_
_entity_poly.entity_id
_entity_poly.type
_entity_poly.pdbx_seq_one_letter_code
_entity_poly.pdbx_strand_id
1 'polypeptide(L)'
;MHLKSFEVVQNVLTFLIIPFLGIIVGIASIPGVWMFLEARAYLVDQVYWLELFGTGISLGLACVVWGITLVLMSGLLGGLFRPRLEPGRYPLRSFVTIQWAWSMVFHRVAILFLPVLVPSFVGTIYYRMAGAKIGAGCQINSPHLNDAGSVVLGDGVVIGGNAIINAHLVEKGELVMAPVKIGKGALIGGNSTVQPGCTIGEGAVVANRAV
;
A
#
# COMPACT_ATOMS: atom_id res chain seq x y z
N MET A 1 0.89 -11.08 31.86
CA MET A 1 1.59 -9.78 31.78
C MET A 1 0.60 -8.71 31.44
N HIS A 2 0.60 -7.64 32.22
CA HIS A 2 -0.43 -6.63 32.26
C HIS A 2 -0.64 -5.92 30.92
N LEU A 3 -1.89 -5.70 30.52
CA LEU A 3 -2.35 -4.85 29.41
C LEU A 3 -1.62 -3.49 29.40
N LYS A 4 -1.31 -2.95 30.59
CA LYS A 4 -0.55 -1.70 30.76
C LYS A 4 0.82 -1.66 30.09
N SER A 5 1.56 -2.76 30.00
CA SER A 5 2.88 -2.74 29.35
C SER A 5 2.80 -2.79 27.83
N PHE A 6 1.75 -3.41 27.26
CA PHE A 6 1.51 -3.37 25.81
C PHE A 6 1.05 -1.97 25.38
N GLU A 7 0.18 -1.36 26.15
CA GLU A 7 -0.30 0.02 25.92
C GLU A 7 0.85 1.03 25.93
N VAL A 8 1.78 0.92 26.87
CA VAL A 8 2.97 1.80 26.91
C VAL A 8 3.83 1.62 25.67
N VAL A 9 4.10 0.38 25.24
CA VAL A 9 4.88 0.12 23.99
C VAL A 9 4.15 0.69 22.78
N GLN A 10 2.84 0.50 22.68
CA GLN A 10 2.04 1.04 21.59
C GLN A 10 2.10 2.57 21.54
N ASN A 11 1.98 3.24 22.69
CA ASN A 11 2.03 4.70 22.79
C ASN A 11 3.41 5.24 22.40
N VAL A 12 4.50 4.61 22.86
CA VAL A 12 5.87 4.98 22.48
C VAL A 12 6.09 4.81 20.98
N LEU A 13 5.66 3.67 20.41
CA LEU A 13 5.76 3.43 18.97
C LEU A 13 4.95 4.46 18.17
N THR A 14 3.75 4.80 18.63
CA THR A 14 2.91 5.81 17.97
C THR A 14 3.59 7.18 17.98
N PHE A 15 4.18 7.58 19.11
CA PHE A 15 4.92 8.85 19.23
C PHE A 15 6.12 8.93 18.27
N LEU A 16 6.80 7.80 18.01
CA LEU A 16 7.92 7.73 17.07
C LEU A 16 7.46 7.66 15.61
N ILE A 17 6.36 6.95 15.34
CA ILE A 17 5.84 6.74 13.98
C ILE A 17 5.28 8.04 13.39
N ILE A 18 4.56 8.85 14.16
CA ILE A 18 3.92 10.08 13.65
C ILE A 18 4.94 11.04 13.01
N PRO A 19 6.03 11.49 13.69
CA PRO A 19 7.01 12.36 13.08
C PRO A 19 7.75 11.68 11.90
N PHE A 20 7.99 10.37 11.97
CA PHE A 20 8.57 9.61 10.89
C PHE A 20 7.68 9.63 9.63
N LEU A 21 6.36 9.47 9.79
CA LEU A 21 5.41 9.62 8.70
C LEU A 21 5.45 11.02 8.09
N GLY A 22 5.54 12.05 8.93
CA GLY A 22 5.68 13.44 8.49
C GLY A 22 6.92 13.64 7.60
N ILE A 23 8.05 13.03 7.97
CA ILE A 23 9.28 13.06 7.18
C ILE A 23 9.10 12.38 5.82
N ILE A 24 8.50 11.17 5.79
CA ILE A 24 8.25 10.44 4.54
C ILE A 24 7.36 11.26 3.60
N VAL A 25 6.24 11.77 4.12
CA VAL A 25 5.29 12.58 3.35
C VAL A 25 5.97 13.86 2.85
N GLY A 26 6.80 14.51 3.69
CA GLY A 26 7.57 15.70 3.34
C GLY A 26 8.59 15.43 2.23
N ILE A 27 9.39 14.36 2.33
CA ILE A 27 10.35 14.00 1.28
C ILE A 27 9.60 13.68 -0.03
N ALA A 28 8.50 12.94 0.03
CA ALA A 28 7.70 12.63 -1.15
C ALA A 28 7.09 13.87 -1.81
N SER A 29 6.90 14.97 -1.08
CA SER A 29 6.35 16.21 -1.63
C SER A 29 7.36 17.04 -2.42
N ILE A 30 8.67 16.81 -2.24
CA ILE A 30 9.73 17.64 -2.85
C ILE A 30 9.57 17.78 -4.37
N PRO A 31 9.39 16.72 -5.18
CA PRO A 31 9.28 16.88 -6.63
C PRO A 31 8.04 17.69 -7.04
N GLY A 32 6.91 17.49 -6.36
CA GLY A 32 5.68 18.24 -6.64
C GLY A 32 5.82 19.73 -6.27
N VAL A 33 6.39 20.01 -5.09
CA VAL A 33 6.65 21.38 -4.65
C VAL A 33 7.62 22.09 -5.59
N TRP A 34 8.71 21.42 -5.97
CA TRP A 34 9.66 21.98 -6.92
C TRP A 34 8.97 22.33 -8.25
N MET A 35 8.24 21.39 -8.83
CA MET A 35 7.50 21.63 -10.07
C MET A 35 6.50 22.80 -9.95
N PHE A 36 5.80 22.90 -8.83
CA PHE A 36 4.85 24.00 -8.58
C PHE A 36 5.57 25.36 -8.50
N LEU A 37 6.69 25.45 -7.80
CA LEU A 37 7.46 26.69 -7.64
C LEU A 37 8.04 27.18 -8.98
N GLU A 38 8.57 26.25 -9.80
CA GLU A 38 9.06 26.57 -11.14
C GLU A 38 7.90 27.07 -12.04
N ALA A 39 6.77 26.38 -12.06
CA ALA A 39 5.62 26.81 -12.85
C ALA A 39 5.13 28.19 -12.41
N ARG A 40 5.04 28.44 -11.11
CA ARG A 40 4.62 29.73 -10.57
C ARG A 40 5.59 30.87 -10.95
N ALA A 41 6.89 30.61 -11.00
CA ALA A 41 7.87 31.62 -11.41
C ALA A 41 7.63 32.14 -12.84
N TYR A 42 7.12 31.29 -13.74
CA TYR A 42 6.73 31.70 -15.09
C TYR A 42 5.38 32.40 -15.17
N LEU A 43 4.51 32.22 -14.18
CA LEU A 43 3.13 32.70 -14.22
C LEU A 43 2.94 34.07 -13.54
N VAL A 44 3.82 34.46 -12.62
CA VAL A 44 3.64 35.63 -11.75
C VAL A 44 3.51 36.96 -12.51
N ASP A 45 4.10 37.08 -13.70
CA ASP A 45 4.06 38.28 -14.53
C ASP A 45 3.06 38.21 -15.69
N GLN A 46 2.19 37.20 -15.69
CA GLN A 46 1.18 37.01 -16.72
C GLN A 46 -0.10 37.80 -16.42
N VAL A 47 -1.01 37.90 -17.41
CA VAL A 47 -2.33 38.47 -17.17
C VAL A 47 -3.09 37.65 -16.12
N TYR A 48 -3.87 38.30 -15.28
CA TYR A 48 -4.51 37.75 -14.07
C TYR A 48 -5.17 36.36 -14.29
N TRP A 49 -5.92 36.18 -15.37
CA TRP A 49 -6.59 34.92 -15.63
C TRP A 49 -5.61 33.78 -15.95
N LEU A 50 -4.53 34.07 -16.67
CA LEU A 50 -3.52 33.08 -17.00
C LEU A 50 -2.72 32.69 -15.75
N GLU A 51 -2.39 33.65 -14.89
CA GLU A 51 -1.77 33.39 -13.60
C GLU A 51 -2.68 32.52 -12.71
N LEU A 52 -3.96 32.85 -12.60
CA LEU A 52 -4.92 32.12 -11.77
C LEU A 52 -5.11 30.67 -12.24
N PHE A 53 -5.44 30.46 -13.52
CA PHE A 53 -5.63 29.12 -14.08
C PHE A 53 -4.34 28.30 -14.08
N GLY A 54 -3.22 28.89 -14.48
CA GLY A 54 -1.92 28.24 -14.49
C GLY A 54 -1.47 27.81 -13.10
N THR A 55 -1.67 28.65 -12.09
CA THR A 55 -1.38 28.32 -10.68
C THR A 55 -2.26 27.16 -10.20
N GLY A 56 -3.56 27.19 -10.50
CA GLY A 56 -4.49 26.11 -10.13
C GLY A 56 -4.11 24.78 -10.77
N ILE A 57 -3.81 24.76 -12.07
CA ILE A 57 -3.37 23.56 -12.79
C ILE A 57 -2.05 23.04 -12.23
N SER A 58 -1.06 23.93 -12.02
CA SER A 58 0.26 23.52 -11.51
C SER A 58 0.17 22.93 -10.10
N LEU A 59 -0.71 23.45 -9.24
CA LEU A 59 -0.97 22.91 -7.92
C LEU A 59 -1.60 21.50 -8.01
N GLY A 60 -2.58 21.31 -8.89
CA GLY A 60 -3.22 20.01 -9.12
C GLY A 60 -2.20 18.96 -9.61
N LEU A 61 -1.36 19.32 -10.58
CA LEU A 61 -0.30 18.45 -11.08
C LEU A 61 0.75 18.15 -9.99
N ALA A 62 1.11 19.13 -9.17
CA ALA A 62 2.02 18.93 -8.04
C ALA A 62 1.47 17.90 -7.04
N CYS A 63 0.17 17.93 -6.75
CA CYS A 63 -0.50 16.92 -5.91
C CYS A 63 -0.43 15.52 -6.52
N VAL A 64 -0.61 15.41 -7.84
CA VAL A 64 -0.48 14.09 -8.53
C VAL A 64 0.94 13.57 -8.47
N VAL A 65 1.94 14.43 -8.74
CA VAL A 65 3.37 14.07 -8.65
C VAL A 65 3.73 13.66 -7.21
N TRP A 66 3.27 14.40 -6.21
CA TRP A 66 3.42 14.04 -4.81
C TRP A 66 2.84 12.64 -4.52
N GLY A 67 1.59 12.39 -4.92
CA GLY A 67 0.92 11.12 -4.64
C GLY A 67 1.60 9.92 -5.30
N ILE A 68 2.04 10.05 -6.55
CA ILE A 68 2.81 9.01 -7.25
C ILE A 68 4.14 8.76 -6.54
N THR A 69 4.88 9.82 -6.20
CA THR A 69 6.16 9.73 -5.48
C THR A 69 5.97 9.05 -4.13
N LEU A 70 4.94 9.43 -3.38
CA LEU A 70 4.60 8.84 -2.08
C LEU A 70 4.35 7.34 -2.18
N VAL A 71 3.54 6.91 -3.16
CA VAL A 71 3.21 5.50 -3.37
C VAL A 71 4.44 4.71 -3.78
N LEU A 72 5.22 5.18 -4.75
CA LEU A 72 6.42 4.47 -5.20
C LEU A 72 7.49 4.40 -4.11
N MET A 73 7.74 5.50 -3.39
CA MET A 73 8.68 5.51 -2.27
C MET A 73 8.23 4.57 -1.15
N SER A 74 6.93 4.54 -0.83
CA SER A 74 6.38 3.62 0.17
C SER A 74 6.51 2.16 -0.27
N GLY A 75 6.33 1.85 -1.56
CA GLY A 75 6.55 0.52 -2.12
C GLY A 75 8.00 0.07 -2.00
N LEU A 76 8.94 0.97 -2.32
CA LEU A 76 10.38 0.70 -2.21
C LEU A 76 10.79 0.46 -0.75
N LEU A 77 10.43 1.36 0.16
CA LEU A 77 10.76 1.25 1.58
C LEU A 77 10.06 0.03 2.20
N GLY A 78 8.78 -0.18 1.90
CA GLY A 78 8.03 -1.34 2.37
C GLY A 78 8.67 -2.66 1.93
N GLY A 79 9.12 -2.74 0.68
CA GLY A 79 9.83 -3.91 0.15
C GLY A 79 11.20 -4.12 0.79
N LEU A 80 11.94 -3.03 1.06
CA LEU A 80 13.27 -3.06 1.64
C LEU A 80 13.25 -3.52 3.12
N PHE A 81 12.29 -2.99 3.90
CA PHE A 81 12.15 -3.28 5.34
C PHE A 81 11.24 -4.47 5.62
N ARG A 82 10.65 -5.07 4.61
CA ARG A 82 9.79 -6.24 4.77
C ARG A 82 10.55 -7.41 5.37
N PRO A 83 10.05 -8.02 6.48
CA PRO A 83 10.62 -9.27 6.97
C PRO A 83 10.34 -10.39 5.94
N ARG A 84 11.34 -11.23 5.72
CA ARG A 84 11.18 -12.47 4.93
C ARG A 84 10.68 -13.56 5.86
N LEU A 85 9.36 -13.55 6.12
CA LEU A 85 8.74 -14.50 7.02
C LEU A 85 8.36 -15.78 6.29
N GLU A 86 8.75 -16.90 6.87
CA GLU A 86 8.17 -18.20 6.51
C GLU A 86 6.72 -18.26 7.00
N PRO A 87 5.84 -19.06 6.33
CA PRO A 87 4.52 -19.32 6.85
C PRO A 87 4.59 -19.90 8.26
N GLY A 88 3.81 -19.32 9.19
CA GLY A 88 3.90 -19.78 10.59
C GLY A 88 3.23 -18.83 11.58
N ARG A 89 3.44 -19.13 12.85
CA ARG A 89 2.93 -18.36 14.00
C ARG A 89 4.07 -17.69 14.74
N TYR A 90 3.92 -16.41 15.01
CA TYR A 90 4.93 -15.58 15.65
C TYR A 90 4.34 -14.86 16.86
N PRO A 91 4.95 -14.94 18.05
CA PRO A 91 4.48 -14.19 19.21
C PRO A 91 4.40 -12.69 18.90
N LEU A 92 3.31 -12.01 19.29
CA LEU A 92 3.13 -10.57 19.04
C LEU A 92 4.26 -9.69 19.61
N ARG A 93 5.01 -10.22 20.58
CA ARG A 93 6.15 -9.53 21.20
C ARG A 93 7.50 -9.90 20.61
N SER A 94 7.52 -10.62 19.50
CA SER A 94 8.78 -10.96 18.82
C SER A 94 9.28 -9.77 18.00
N PHE A 95 10.60 -9.73 17.79
CA PHE A 95 11.23 -8.76 16.88
C PHE A 95 10.66 -8.86 15.46
N VAL A 96 10.34 -10.07 15.05
CA VAL A 96 9.69 -10.38 13.76
C VAL A 96 8.37 -9.63 13.59
N THR A 97 7.52 -9.64 14.63
CA THR A 97 6.22 -8.93 14.58
C THR A 97 6.41 -7.41 14.53
N ILE A 98 7.42 -6.88 15.22
CA ILE A 98 7.77 -5.45 15.15
C ILE A 98 8.20 -5.09 13.72
N GLN A 99 9.06 -5.89 13.11
CA GLN A 99 9.53 -5.68 11.74
C GLN A 99 8.38 -5.78 10.72
N TRP A 100 7.46 -6.74 10.91
CA TRP A 100 6.23 -6.83 10.11
C TRP A 100 5.37 -5.58 10.26
N ALA A 101 5.14 -5.11 11.50
CA ALA A 101 4.35 -3.92 11.76
C ALA A 101 4.94 -2.67 11.06
N TRP A 102 6.27 -2.54 11.05
CA TRP A 102 6.96 -1.48 10.29
C TRP A 102 6.68 -1.56 8.79
N SER A 103 6.71 -2.73 8.19
CA SER A 103 6.39 -2.87 6.76
C SER A 103 4.94 -2.46 6.46
N MET A 104 4.02 -2.71 7.39
CA MET A 104 2.63 -2.28 7.28
C MET A 104 2.45 -0.76 7.38
N VAL A 105 3.34 -0.06 8.08
CA VAL A 105 3.31 1.42 8.13
C VAL A 105 3.49 2.01 6.72
N PHE A 106 4.42 1.49 5.94
CA PHE A 106 4.63 1.97 4.56
C PHE A 106 3.41 1.71 3.66
N HIS A 107 2.75 0.57 3.82
CA HIS A 107 1.50 0.31 3.10
C HIS A 107 0.39 1.29 3.50
N ARG A 108 0.26 1.61 4.79
CA ARG A 108 -0.70 2.62 5.27
C ARG A 108 -0.42 4.02 4.72
N VAL A 109 0.86 4.39 4.56
CA VAL A 109 1.24 5.64 3.89
C VAL A 109 0.83 5.62 2.42
N ALA A 110 1.09 4.52 1.71
CA ALA A 110 0.70 4.38 0.32
C ALA A 110 -0.82 4.54 0.12
N ILE A 111 -1.64 4.01 1.03
CA ILE A 111 -3.12 4.10 0.96
C ILE A 111 -3.63 5.55 0.94
N LEU A 112 -2.85 6.55 1.35
CA LEU A 112 -3.24 7.95 1.23
C LEU A 112 -3.50 8.35 -0.24
N PHE A 113 -2.81 7.74 -1.21
CA PHE A 113 -2.98 8.07 -2.62
C PHE A 113 -3.17 6.84 -3.53
N LEU A 114 -2.84 5.64 -3.09
CA LEU A 114 -2.96 4.41 -3.86
C LEU A 114 -4.38 4.16 -4.42
N PRO A 115 -5.49 4.47 -3.70
CA PRO A 115 -6.84 4.33 -4.24
C PRO A 115 -7.10 5.12 -5.53
N VAL A 116 -6.41 6.25 -5.73
CA VAL A 116 -6.49 7.06 -6.95
C VAL A 116 -5.71 6.41 -8.10
N LEU A 117 -4.71 5.60 -7.77
CA LEU A 117 -3.79 4.98 -8.74
C LEU A 117 -4.17 3.56 -9.13
N VAL A 118 -5.13 2.93 -8.48
CA VAL A 118 -5.62 1.60 -8.86
C VAL A 118 -6.98 1.71 -9.56
N PRO A 119 -7.21 0.95 -10.65
CA PRO A 119 -6.27 0.08 -11.34
C PRO A 119 -5.34 0.87 -12.27
N SER A 120 -4.03 0.67 -12.15
CA SER A 120 -3.08 1.21 -13.11
C SER A 120 -1.75 0.45 -13.05
N PHE A 121 -0.87 0.73 -14.02
CA PHE A 121 0.48 0.19 -14.00
C PHE A 121 1.29 0.70 -12.78
N VAL A 122 1.02 1.92 -12.29
CA VAL A 122 1.69 2.49 -11.10
C VAL A 122 1.33 1.68 -9.86
N GLY A 123 0.05 1.34 -9.65
CA GLY A 123 -0.39 0.47 -8.58
C GLY A 123 0.25 -0.93 -8.66
N THR A 124 0.38 -1.48 -9.87
CA THR A 124 1.05 -2.78 -10.10
C THR A 124 2.53 -2.71 -9.75
N ILE A 125 3.24 -1.64 -10.16
CA ILE A 125 4.64 -1.41 -9.80
C ILE A 125 4.79 -1.32 -8.29
N TYR A 126 3.94 -0.54 -7.61
CA TYR A 126 3.92 -0.44 -6.16
C TYR A 126 3.86 -1.82 -5.50
N TYR A 127 2.90 -2.67 -5.86
CA TYR A 127 2.75 -3.98 -5.26
C TYR A 127 3.94 -4.92 -5.53
N ARG A 128 4.53 -4.85 -6.73
CA ARG A 128 5.75 -5.59 -7.05
C ARG A 128 6.93 -5.13 -6.21
N MET A 129 7.12 -3.82 -6.04
CA MET A 129 8.15 -3.24 -5.16
C MET A 129 7.92 -3.66 -3.70
N ALA A 130 6.67 -3.66 -3.22
CA ALA A 130 6.29 -4.16 -1.92
C ALA A 130 6.43 -5.69 -1.79
N GLY A 131 6.73 -6.40 -2.88
CA GLY A 131 7.15 -7.80 -2.92
C GLY A 131 6.12 -8.79 -3.41
N ALA A 132 4.97 -8.38 -3.93
CA ALA A 132 4.00 -9.27 -4.55
C ALA A 132 4.55 -9.90 -5.83
N LYS A 133 4.25 -11.17 -6.05
CA LYS A 133 4.50 -11.84 -7.32
C LYS A 133 3.24 -11.70 -8.16
N ILE A 134 3.30 -10.88 -9.23
CA ILE A 134 2.14 -10.54 -10.06
C ILE A 134 2.43 -10.95 -11.50
N GLY A 135 1.61 -11.84 -12.03
CA GLY A 135 1.65 -12.30 -13.40
C GLY A 135 1.34 -11.21 -14.44
N ALA A 136 1.40 -11.56 -15.71
CA ALA A 136 1.08 -10.66 -16.80
C ALA A 136 -0.43 -10.39 -16.89
N GLY A 137 -0.83 -9.17 -17.30
CA GLY A 137 -2.22 -8.82 -17.57
C GLY A 137 -3.15 -8.78 -16.36
N CYS A 138 -2.61 -8.78 -15.12
CA CYS A 138 -3.43 -8.64 -13.92
C CYS A 138 -4.06 -7.25 -13.82
N GLN A 139 -5.31 -7.21 -13.34
CA GLN A 139 -6.03 -5.97 -13.02
C GLN A 139 -6.33 -5.92 -11.53
N ILE A 140 -5.71 -4.98 -10.82
CA ILE A 140 -5.84 -4.84 -9.38
C ILE A 140 -6.62 -3.56 -9.09
N ASN A 141 -7.93 -3.69 -8.82
CA ASN A 141 -8.81 -2.55 -8.55
C ASN A 141 -8.96 -2.26 -7.04
N SER A 142 -8.11 -2.84 -6.21
CA SER A 142 -8.15 -2.65 -4.77
C SER A 142 -6.83 -2.14 -4.22
N PRO A 143 -6.85 -1.17 -3.28
CA PRO A 143 -5.67 -0.76 -2.55
C PRO A 143 -5.32 -1.70 -1.37
N HIS A 144 -6.07 -2.79 -1.15
CA HIS A 144 -6.00 -3.63 0.05
C HIS A 144 -5.37 -5.01 -0.20
N LEU A 145 -4.22 -5.06 -0.93
CA LEU A 145 -3.37 -6.25 -0.93
C LEU A 145 -2.40 -6.14 0.26
N ASN A 146 -2.85 -6.59 1.40
CA ASN A 146 -2.07 -6.56 2.63
C ASN A 146 -0.99 -7.66 2.61
N ASP A 147 0.21 -7.34 3.12
CA ASP A 147 1.36 -8.25 3.09
C ASP A 147 1.73 -8.68 1.66
N ALA A 148 1.86 -7.72 0.77
CA ALA A 148 2.12 -7.93 -0.65
C ALA A 148 3.21 -8.99 -0.91
N GLY A 149 4.23 -9.08 -0.08
CA GLY A 149 5.29 -10.07 -0.18
C GLY A 149 4.89 -11.52 0.01
N SER A 150 3.70 -11.77 0.55
CA SER A 150 3.11 -13.10 0.73
C SER A 150 1.97 -13.37 -0.24
N VAL A 151 1.77 -12.50 -1.26
CA VAL A 151 0.71 -12.64 -2.26
C VAL A 151 1.30 -13.04 -3.61
N VAL A 152 0.71 -14.05 -4.23
CA VAL A 152 1.07 -14.55 -5.56
C VAL A 152 -0.18 -14.53 -6.44
N LEU A 153 -0.14 -13.75 -7.52
CA LEU A 153 -1.18 -13.67 -8.54
C LEU A 153 -0.68 -14.27 -9.85
N GLY A 154 -1.41 -15.22 -10.39
CA GLY A 154 -1.18 -15.78 -11.74
C GLY A 154 -1.50 -14.76 -12.83
N ASP A 155 -1.22 -15.12 -14.09
CA ASP A 155 -1.52 -14.26 -15.24
C ASP A 155 -3.03 -13.99 -15.36
N GLY A 156 -3.39 -12.75 -15.74
CA GLY A 156 -4.77 -12.37 -16.01
C GLY A 156 -5.71 -12.37 -14.80
N VAL A 157 -5.18 -12.38 -13.58
CA VAL A 157 -6.01 -12.28 -12.37
C VAL A 157 -6.67 -10.90 -12.29
N VAL A 158 -7.96 -10.89 -11.93
CA VAL A 158 -8.71 -9.67 -11.67
C VAL A 158 -9.08 -9.60 -10.18
N ILE A 159 -8.61 -8.54 -9.51
CA ILE A 159 -9.02 -8.20 -8.14
C ILE A 159 -10.03 -7.07 -8.21
N GLY A 160 -11.25 -7.34 -7.77
CA GLY A 160 -12.37 -6.39 -7.77
C GLY A 160 -12.18 -5.24 -6.79
N GLY A 161 -12.96 -4.18 -6.99
CA GLY A 161 -12.88 -2.96 -6.16
C GLY A 161 -13.07 -3.24 -4.67
N ASN A 162 -12.18 -2.69 -3.84
CA ASN A 162 -12.17 -2.86 -2.38
C ASN A 162 -12.13 -4.32 -1.89
N ALA A 163 -11.74 -5.29 -2.73
CA ALA A 163 -11.48 -6.63 -2.26
C ALA A 163 -10.25 -6.64 -1.35
N ILE A 164 -10.34 -7.32 -0.22
CA ILE A 164 -9.28 -7.38 0.78
C ILE A 164 -8.54 -8.71 0.63
N ILE A 165 -7.25 -8.65 0.38
CA ILE A 165 -6.38 -9.82 0.33
C ILE A 165 -5.45 -9.74 1.54
N ASN A 166 -5.66 -10.62 2.53
CA ASN A 166 -4.85 -10.67 3.73
C ASN A 166 -3.97 -11.92 3.72
N ALA A 167 -2.66 -11.76 3.93
CA ALA A 167 -1.77 -12.88 4.18
C ALA A 167 -1.37 -12.99 5.66
N HIS A 168 -1.98 -12.19 6.54
CA HIS A 168 -1.81 -12.27 7.98
C HIS A 168 -3.15 -12.30 8.73
N LEU A 169 -3.10 -12.87 9.94
CA LEU A 169 -4.17 -12.83 10.93
C LEU A 169 -3.54 -12.69 12.31
N VAL A 170 -4.15 -11.89 13.17
CA VAL A 170 -3.76 -11.79 14.58
C VAL A 170 -4.81 -12.51 15.42
N GLU A 171 -4.40 -13.60 16.05
CA GLU A 171 -5.27 -14.37 16.95
C GLU A 171 -4.50 -14.92 18.15
N LYS A 172 -5.16 -15.03 19.28
CA LYS A 172 -4.63 -15.66 20.53
C LYS A 172 -3.24 -15.13 20.96
N GLY A 173 -2.93 -13.86 20.66
CA GLY A 173 -1.66 -13.25 21.02
C GLY A 173 -0.51 -13.58 20.06
N GLU A 174 -0.81 -14.11 18.88
CA GLU A 174 0.15 -14.45 17.84
C GLU A 174 -0.20 -13.78 16.51
N LEU A 175 0.83 -13.44 15.74
CA LEU A 175 0.75 -13.11 14.33
C LEU A 175 0.86 -14.40 13.52
N VAL A 176 -0.18 -14.74 12.80
CA VAL A 176 -0.21 -15.87 11.87
C VAL A 176 0.06 -15.34 10.48
N MET A 177 1.10 -15.85 9.82
CA MET A 177 1.46 -15.52 8.44
C MET A 177 1.22 -16.73 7.55
N ALA A 178 0.39 -16.56 6.52
CA ALA A 178 0.15 -17.62 5.55
C ALA A 178 -0.06 -17.03 4.15
N PRO A 179 0.71 -17.48 3.13
CA PRO A 179 0.67 -16.90 1.81
C PRO A 179 -0.69 -17.11 1.13
N VAL A 180 -1.11 -16.12 0.33
CA VAL A 180 -2.28 -16.20 -0.53
C VAL A 180 -1.82 -16.43 -1.97
N LYS A 181 -2.40 -17.46 -2.62
CA LYS A 181 -2.12 -17.80 -4.01
C LYS A 181 -3.41 -17.73 -4.82
N ILE A 182 -3.41 -16.95 -5.89
CA ILE A 182 -4.55 -16.79 -6.79
C ILE A 182 -4.12 -17.23 -8.19
N GLY A 183 -4.77 -18.29 -8.70
CA GLY A 183 -4.44 -18.93 -9.96
C GLY A 183 -4.76 -18.07 -11.18
N LYS A 184 -4.18 -18.46 -12.31
CA LYS A 184 -4.33 -17.77 -13.60
C LYS A 184 -5.79 -17.54 -13.97
N GLY A 185 -6.13 -16.33 -14.42
CA GLY A 185 -7.47 -15.97 -14.89
C GLY A 185 -8.56 -15.98 -13.82
N ALA A 186 -8.21 -16.14 -12.53
CA ALA A 186 -9.20 -16.09 -11.47
C ALA A 186 -9.72 -14.65 -11.25
N LEU A 187 -10.99 -14.55 -10.82
CA LEU A 187 -11.65 -13.28 -10.52
C LEU A 187 -12.03 -13.25 -9.04
N ILE A 188 -11.58 -12.23 -8.35
CA ILE A 188 -11.96 -11.94 -6.96
C ILE A 188 -12.96 -10.79 -6.99
N GLY A 189 -14.20 -11.07 -6.57
CA GLY A 189 -15.29 -10.10 -6.59
C GLY A 189 -15.05 -8.91 -5.67
N GLY A 190 -15.67 -7.77 -5.99
CA GLY A 190 -15.54 -6.55 -5.20
C GLY A 190 -16.04 -6.71 -3.76
N ASN A 191 -15.39 -6.00 -2.82
CA ASN A 191 -15.68 -6.06 -1.38
C ASN A 191 -15.63 -7.47 -0.77
N SER A 192 -15.00 -8.45 -1.45
CA SER A 192 -14.75 -9.77 -0.87
C SER A 192 -13.49 -9.78 -0.02
N THR A 193 -13.34 -10.77 0.84
CA THR A 193 -12.15 -10.93 1.68
C THR A 193 -11.54 -12.31 1.46
N VAL A 194 -10.28 -12.35 1.04
CA VAL A 194 -9.48 -13.56 0.95
C VAL A 194 -8.59 -13.65 2.17
N GLN A 195 -8.76 -14.71 2.95
CA GLN A 195 -8.07 -14.93 4.21
C GLN A 195 -6.66 -15.52 4.02
N PRO A 196 -5.79 -15.42 5.04
CA PRO A 196 -4.46 -16.01 5.00
C PRO A 196 -4.49 -17.52 4.70
N GLY A 197 -3.56 -17.96 3.85
CA GLY A 197 -3.41 -19.36 3.48
C GLY A 197 -4.35 -19.85 2.39
N CYS A 198 -5.26 -19.02 1.90
CA CYS A 198 -6.15 -19.39 0.81
C CYS A 198 -5.40 -19.61 -0.50
N THR A 199 -5.81 -20.67 -1.21
CA THR A 199 -5.40 -20.92 -2.60
C THR A 199 -6.65 -20.92 -3.47
N ILE A 200 -6.73 -19.96 -4.38
CA ILE A 200 -7.82 -19.84 -5.37
C ILE A 200 -7.32 -20.49 -6.66
N GLY A 201 -8.10 -21.43 -7.20
CA GLY A 201 -7.75 -22.16 -8.43
C GLY A 201 -7.77 -21.30 -9.69
N GLU A 202 -7.21 -21.84 -10.79
CA GLU A 202 -7.25 -21.18 -12.10
C GLU A 202 -8.69 -21.01 -12.58
N GLY A 203 -9.01 -19.84 -13.14
CA GLY A 203 -10.33 -19.50 -13.65
C GLY A 203 -11.44 -19.44 -12.60
N ALA A 204 -11.12 -19.61 -11.32
CA ALA A 204 -12.13 -19.58 -10.26
C ALA A 204 -12.71 -18.16 -10.09
N VAL A 205 -13.98 -18.09 -9.70
CA VAL A 205 -14.69 -16.84 -9.44
C VAL A 205 -15.11 -16.82 -7.97
N VAL A 206 -14.60 -15.85 -7.23
CA VAL A 206 -15.06 -15.50 -5.89
C VAL A 206 -16.12 -14.42 -6.03
N ALA A 207 -17.30 -14.66 -5.48
CA ALA A 207 -18.42 -13.74 -5.58
C ALA A 207 -18.14 -12.41 -4.87
N ASN A 208 -18.85 -11.33 -5.26
CA ASN A 208 -18.81 -10.07 -4.52
C ASN A 208 -19.25 -10.29 -3.07
N ARG A 209 -18.55 -9.62 -2.13
CA ARG A 209 -18.80 -9.69 -0.68
C ARG A 209 -18.67 -11.09 -0.07
N ALA A 210 -18.02 -12.04 -0.75
CA ALA A 210 -17.67 -13.34 -0.16
C ALA A 210 -16.52 -13.21 0.86
N VAL A 211 -16.52 -14.14 1.83
CA VAL A 211 -15.44 -14.29 2.83
C VAL A 211 -14.97 -15.74 2.86
#